data_2d3bc642f60c2654a54a137330fb9500
#
_entry.id   2d3bc642f60c2654a54a137330fb9500
#
_cell.length_a   1.000
_cell.length_b   1.000
_cell.length_c   1.000
_cell.angle_alpha   90.00
_cell.angle_beta   90.00
_cell.angle_gamma   90.00
#
_symmetry.space_group_name_H-M   'P 1'
#
loop_
_entity.id
_entity.type
_entity.pdbx_description
1 polymer ?
#
loop_
_entity_poly.entity_id
_entity_poly.type
_entity_poly.pdbx_seq_one_letter_code
_entity_poly.pdbx_strand_id
1 'polypeptide(L)'
;VNGTQQVRANVLNDIVNSNNHYADLQTRGFSLAAVLVKVPGQPINVNNAAADIPDPAGLLTTRQWMLAHADAGTNRRLVEYTFKEFMCQPMTQWADATAPDDRVGRDVSRTPAGSNEKYLTTCKACHGQMDGLRGAFARVDFVNNQVVYTPAAVPAKMNRNQQEFPAGYVTTDASWVNYATVGKNADAFGWRSATTGTGMAALGAMLANSQGFSRCMARRVFTDVCKRQPASTEEALVRNLGDQLESSGYHLRGLFEIVALRPECGVNQ
;
A
#
# COMPACT_ATOMS: atom_id res chain seq x y z
N VAL A 1 10.08 2.33 7.27
CA VAL A 1 10.76 3.23 8.17
C VAL A 1 11.00 4.51 7.43
N ASN A 2 10.43 5.55 7.92
CA ASN A 2 10.52 6.87 7.36
C ASN A 2 11.94 7.41 7.57
N GLY A 3 12.52 8.12 6.61
CA GLY A 3 13.82 8.79 6.72
C GLY A 3 13.95 9.78 7.89
N THR A 4 13.04 9.75 8.82
CA THR A 4 12.96 10.56 10.03
C THR A 4 13.40 9.85 11.29
N GLN A 5 13.89 8.62 11.19
CA GLN A 5 14.53 8.03 12.36
C GLN A 5 15.79 8.82 12.70
N GLN A 6 15.79 9.37 13.89
CA GLN A 6 17.00 10.01 14.41
C GLN A 6 18.07 8.94 14.58
N VAL A 7 19.10 9.04 13.80
CA VAL A 7 20.34 8.33 14.02
C VAL A 7 21.16 9.15 14.98
N ARG A 8 21.89 8.52 15.91
CA ARG A 8 22.80 9.24 16.83
C ARG A 8 23.67 10.20 16.05
N ALA A 9 23.50 11.45 16.31
CA ALA A 9 23.67 12.54 15.39
C ALA A 9 25.08 12.75 14.86
N ASN A 10 26.14 12.57 15.49
CA ASN A 10 27.41 13.17 15.09
C ASN A 10 28.24 12.42 14.03
N VAL A 11 27.76 11.28 13.55
CA VAL A 11 28.54 10.38 12.70
C VAL A 11 27.94 10.15 11.31
N LEU A 12 26.70 10.59 11.05
CA LEU A 12 25.90 10.03 9.96
C LEU A 12 25.12 11.04 9.13
N ASN A 13 25.48 12.31 9.14
CA ASN A 13 24.77 13.33 8.34
C ASN A 13 24.74 13.06 6.83
N ASP A 14 25.73 12.37 6.31
CA ASP A 14 25.82 11.93 4.94
C ASP A 14 24.90 10.74 4.62
N ILE A 15 24.56 9.95 5.63
CA ILE A 15 23.71 8.75 5.50
C ILE A 15 22.23 9.09 5.66
N VAL A 16 21.87 10.08 6.48
CA VAL A 16 20.48 10.40 6.82
C VAL A 16 19.60 10.63 5.61
N ASN A 17 20.14 11.18 4.53
CA ASN A 17 19.43 11.43 3.27
C ASN A 17 19.68 10.37 2.20
N SER A 18 20.44 9.32 2.49
CA SER A 18 20.71 8.24 1.55
C SER A 18 19.50 7.31 1.40
N ASN A 19 19.20 6.89 0.18
CA ASN A 19 18.23 5.82 -0.07
C ASN A 19 18.74 4.44 0.40
N ASN A 20 20.05 4.31 0.60
CA ASN A 20 20.71 3.12 1.09
C ASN A 20 21.01 3.16 2.59
N HIS A 21 20.33 4.03 3.31
CA HIS A 21 20.56 4.38 4.71
C HIS A 21 20.96 3.19 5.61
N TYR A 22 20.18 2.12 5.61
CA TYR A 22 20.45 0.95 6.44
C TYR A 22 21.62 0.12 5.95
N ALA A 23 21.76 -0.04 4.64
CA ALA A 23 22.90 -0.74 4.03
C ALA A 23 24.21 0.01 4.30
N ASP A 24 24.21 1.34 4.21
CA ASP A 24 25.36 2.18 4.51
C ASP A 24 25.76 2.06 5.98
N LEU A 25 24.80 2.05 6.91
CA LEU A 25 25.07 1.81 8.32
C LEU A 25 25.74 0.46 8.58
N GLN A 26 25.21 -0.62 7.97
CA GLN A 26 25.76 -1.97 8.10
C GLN A 26 27.16 -2.06 7.48
N THR A 27 27.36 -1.51 6.28
CA THR A 27 28.66 -1.52 5.59
C THR A 27 29.74 -0.79 6.40
N ARG A 28 29.37 0.25 7.14
CA ARG A 28 30.26 0.97 8.05
C ARG A 28 30.42 0.31 9.42
N GLY A 29 29.85 -0.88 9.61
CA GLY A 29 30.00 -1.66 10.84
C GLY A 29 29.15 -1.19 12.01
N PHE A 30 28.14 -0.34 11.79
CA PHE A 30 27.21 0.08 12.86
C PHE A 30 26.19 -1.01 13.16
N SER A 31 25.96 -1.25 14.45
CA SER A 31 24.80 -2.02 14.89
C SER A 31 23.53 -1.18 14.75
N LEU A 32 22.59 -1.60 13.92
CA LEU A 32 21.32 -0.89 13.75
C LEU A 32 20.57 -0.75 15.07
N ALA A 33 20.63 -1.76 15.95
CA ALA A 33 20.01 -1.71 17.26
C ALA A 33 20.62 -0.64 18.18
N ALA A 34 21.91 -0.31 17.98
CA ALA A 34 22.60 0.67 18.81
C ALA A 34 22.46 2.11 18.29
N VAL A 35 22.28 2.28 16.98
CA VAL A 35 22.29 3.63 16.37
C VAL A 35 20.91 4.15 15.99
N LEU A 36 19.94 3.27 15.77
CA LEU A 36 18.58 3.68 15.46
C LEU A 36 17.77 3.96 16.72
N VAL A 37 17.09 5.08 16.76
CA VAL A 37 16.14 5.42 17.82
C VAL A 37 14.73 5.48 17.25
N LYS A 38 13.75 5.05 18.06
CA LYS A 38 12.35 5.18 17.71
C LYS A 38 11.94 6.65 17.74
N VAL A 39 11.47 7.14 16.62
CA VAL A 39 10.88 8.48 16.53
C VAL A 39 9.38 8.35 16.78
N PRO A 40 8.80 9.12 17.72
CA PRO A 40 7.38 8.99 18.09
C PRO A 40 6.41 9.44 17.00
N GLY A 41 6.86 10.26 16.05
CA GLY A 41 6.06 10.73 14.92
C GLY A 41 6.66 10.38 13.57
N GLN A 42 6.05 10.87 12.52
CA GLN A 42 6.53 10.81 11.14
C GLN A 42 6.64 12.24 10.59
N PRO A 43 7.70 13.01 10.92
CA PRO A 43 7.86 14.35 10.40
C PRO A 43 8.04 14.32 8.88
N ILE A 44 7.20 15.09 8.22
CA ILE A 44 7.18 15.30 6.77
C ILE A 44 6.91 16.77 6.50
N ASN A 45 6.81 17.14 5.24
CA ASN A 45 6.37 18.49 4.87
C ASN A 45 4.83 18.58 4.97
N VAL A 46 4.35 19.30 5.96
CA VAL A 46 2.92 19.60 6.13
C VAL A 46 2.73 21.11 5.92
N ASN A 47 2.00 21.52 4.88
CA ASN A 47 1.79 22.92 4.54
C ASN A 47 3.11 23.75 4.49
N ASN A 48 4.15 23.20 3.86
CA ASN A 48 5.48 23.79 3.76
C ASN A 48 6.26 23.96 5.07
N ALA A 49 5.86 23.28 6.12
CA ALA A 49 6.59 23.21 7.39
C ALA A 49 6.87 21.73 7.78
N ALA A 50 7.97 21.50 8.47
CA ALA A 50 8.24 20.18 9.05
C ALA A 50 7.30 19.93 10.23
N ALA A 51 6.46 18.91 10.12
CA ALA A 51 5.53 18.50 11.16
C ALA A 51 5.24 17.00 11.06
N ASP A 52 4.70 16.42 12.10
CA ASP A 52 4.22 15.05 12.04
C ASP A 52 3.03 14.93 11.09
N ILE A 53 3.01 13.84 10.31
CA ILE A 53 1.89 13.60 9.42
C ILE A 53 0.60 13.41 10.24
N PRO A 54 -0.47 14.14 9.94
CA PRO A 54 -1.73 14.01 10.68
C PRO A 54 -2.45 12.68 10.48
N ASP A 55 -2.11 11.94 9.42
CA ASP A 55 -2.77 10.70 9.00
C ASP A 55 -1.72 9.61 8.71
N PRO A 56 -1.00 9.13 9.77
CA PRO A 56 0.07 8.17 9.59
C PRO A 56 -0.45 6.77 9.28
N ALA A 57 0.10 6.12 8.27
CA ALA A 57 -0.26 4.76 7.84
C ALA A 57 0.98 3.85 7.68
N GLY A 58 1.92 3.93 8.60
CA GLY A 58 3.12 3.09 8.62
C GLY A 58 3.91 3.18 7.33
N LEU A 59 4.15 2.05 6.66
CA LEU A 59 4.93 1.98 5.41
C LEU A 59 4.34 2.83 4.28
N LEU A 60 3.02 2.95 4.20
CA LEU A 60 2.33 3.71 3.13
C LEU A 60 2.66 5.21 3.16
N THR A 61 3.12 5.72 4.30
CA THR A 61 3.49 7.13 4.46
C THR A 61 4.99 7.36 4.50
N THR A 62 5.80 6.31 4.29
CA THR A 62 7.25 6.46 4.25
C THR A 62 7.73 7.13 2.97
N ARG A 63 8.86 7.84 3.07
CA ARG A 63 9.48 8.50 1.93
C ARG A 63 9.80 7.50 0.81
N GLN A 64 10.32 6.31 1.13
CA GLN A 64 10.68 5.29 0.15
C GLN A 64 9.47 4.76 -0.60
N TRP A 65 8.36 4.52 0.10
CA TRP A 65 7.10 4.13 -0.53
C TRP A 65 6.57 5.20 -1.47
N MET A 66 6.55 6.45 -1.00
CA MET A 66 6.07 7.58 -1.79
C MET A 66 6.97 7.87 -2.99
N LEU A 67 8.29 7.79 -2.83
CA LEU A 67 9.26 7.91 -3.93
C LEU A 67 8.99 6.87 -5.03
N ALA A 68 8.73 5.63 -4.65
CA ALA A 68 8.51 4.55 -5.59
C ALA A 68 7.15 4.62 -6.30
N HIS A 69 6.11 5.13 -5.63
CA HIS A 69 4.73 4.93 -6.08
C HIS A 69 3.90 6.21 -6.21
N ALA A 70 4.30 7.35 -5.64
CA ALA A 70 3.54 8.60 -5.70
C ALA A 70 4.05 9.58 -6.76
N ASP A 71 5.21 9.31 -7.35
CA ASP A 71 5.75 10.16 -8.40
C ASP A 71 4.87 10.08 -9.65
N ALA A 72 4.43 11.25 -10.12
CA ALA A 72 3.49 11.42 -11.22
C ALA A 72 2.11 10.72 -11.02
N GLY A 73 1.15 11.00 -11.91
CA GLY A 73 -0.16 10.36 -11.90
C GLY A 73 -1.11 10.84 -10.81
N THR A 74 -2.23 10.15 -10.67
CA THR A 74 -3.39 10.54 -9.86
C THR A 74 -3.57 9.64 -8.62
N ASN A 75 -2.48 9.17 -8.03
CA ASN A 75 -2.41 8.28 -6.87
C ASN A 75 -3.05 6.88 -7.05
N ARG A 76 -3.44 6.50 -8.27
CA ARG A 76 -3.88 5.11 -8.58
C ARG A 76 -2.78 4.10 -8.36
N ARG A 77 -1.54 4.48 -8.68
CA ARG A 77 -0.36 3.67 -8.47
C ARG A 77 -0.16 3.30 -6.99
N LEU A 78 -0.44 4.23 -6.09
CA LEU A 78 -0.41 3.95 -4.64
C LEU A 78 -1.42 2.86 -4.27
N VAL A 79 -2.64 2.89 -4.82
CA VAL A 79 -3.64 1.84 -4.60
C VAL A 79 -3.15 0.51 -5.16
N GLU A 80 -2.74 0.47 -6.43
CA GLU A 80 -2.28 -0.76 -7.09
C GLU A 80 -1.16 -1.44 -6.31
N TYR A 81 -0.10 -0.69 -5.97
CA TYR A 81 1.03 -1.26 -5.25
C TYR A 81 0.70 -1.61 -3.79
N THR A 82 -0.20 -0.86 -3.15
CA THR A 82 -0.70 -1.24 -1.81
C THR A 82 -1.33 -2.63 -1.84
N PHE A 83 -2.20 -2.90 -2.80
CA PHE A 83 -2.82 -4.21 -2.93
C PHE A 83 -1.85 -5.29 -3.40
N LYS A 84 -0.99 -4.97 -4.36
CA LYS A 84 0.04 -5.90 -4.84
C LYS A 84 1.01 -6.33 -3.72
N GLU A 85 1.48 -5.37 -2.93
CA GLU A 85 2.53 -5.63 -1.94
C GLU A 85 1.99 -6.11 -0.58
N PHE A 86 0.84 -5.63 -0.14
CA PHE A 86 0.32 -5.99 1.18
C PHE A 86 -0.83 -7.00 1.15
N MET A 87 -1.45 -7.18 -0.02
CA MET A 87 -2.54 -8.16 -0.20
C MET A 87 -2.16 -9.29 -1.16
N CYS A 88 -0.95 -9.25 -1.76
CA CYS A 88 -0.49 -10.18 -2.81
C CYS A 88 -1.46 -10.27 -4.01
N GLN A 89 -2.18 -9.20 -4.30
CA GLN A 89 -3.20 -9.14 -5.34
C GLN A 89 -2.88 -7.97 -6.31
N PRO A 90 -2.16 -8.23 -7.41
CA PRO A 90 -2.02 -7.23 -8.46
C PRO A 90 -3.37 -6.90 -9.10
N MET A 91 -3.53 -5.68 -9.64
CA MET A 91 -4.80 -5.17 -10.18
C MET A 91 -5.49 -6.15 -11.14
N THR A 92 -4.74 -6.87 -11.94
CA THR A 92 -5.26 -7.87 -12.88
C THR A 92 -6.03 -9.02 -12.24
N GLN A 93 -5.77 -9.31 -10.97
CA GLN A 93 -6.43 -10.40 -10.25
C GLN A 93 -7.74 -9.98 -9.59
N TRP A 94 -7.84 -8.71 -9.14
CA TRP A 94 -9.04 -8.21 -8.45
C TRP A 94 -9.85 -7.18 -9.26
N ALA A 95 -9.45 -6.91 -10.50
CA ALA A 95 -10.25 -6.13 -11.43
C ALA A 95 -11.64 -6.76 -11.64
N ASP A 96 -12.67 -5.90 -11.65
CA ASP A 96 -14.06 -6.32 -11.75
C ASP A 96 -14.88 -5.28 -12.51
N ALA A 97 -15.34 -5.61 -13.71
CA ALA A 97 -16.13 -4.73 -14.56
C ALA A 97 -17.56 -4.48 -14.02
N THR A 98 -18.02 -5.29 -13.06
CA THR A 98 -19.32 -5.10 -12.41
C THR A 98 -19.28 -4.08 -11.28
N ALA A 99 -18.07 -3.70 -10.82
CA ALA A 99 -17.90 -2.71 -9.78
C ALA A 99 -18.55 -1.36 -10.16
N PRO A 100 -19.09 -0.59 -9.18
CA PRO A 100 -19.52 0.78 -9.42
C PRO A 100 -18.40 1.64 -10.01
N ASP A 101 -18.76 2.65 -10.80
CA ASP A 101 -17.81 3.60 -11.39
C ASP A 101 -18.12 5.07 -11.06
N ASP A 102 -18.96 5.28 -10.06
CA ASP A 102 -19.35 6.59 -9.54
C ASP A 102 -18.17 7.41 -8.97
N ARG A 103 -17.08 6.73 -8.57
CA ARG A 103 -15.83 7.35 -8.12
C ARG A 103 -14.77 7.49 -9.21
N VAL A 104 -15.00 7.01 -10.42
CA VAL A 104 -14.03 7.10 -11.50
C VAL A 104 -13.85 8.56 -11.95
N GLY A 105 -12.60 9.00 -11.94
CA GLY A 105 -12.23 10.39 -12.15
C GLY A 105 -12.55 10.93 -13.55
N ARG A 106 -12.53 12.26 -13.67
CA ARG A 106 -12.76 13.01 -14.92
C ARG A 106 -11.65 12.81 -15.96
N ASP A 107 -10.50 12.32 -15.52
CA ASP A 107 -9.34 12.01 -16.36
C ASP A 107 -9.46 10.67 -17.11
N VAL A 108 -10.57 9.97 -16.96
CA VAL A 108 -10.86 8.68 -17.63
C VAL A 108 -11.98 8.84 -18.64
N SER A 109 -11.68 8.69 -19.92
CA SER A 109 -12.70 8.71 -20.97
C SER A 109 -13.67 7.54 -20.81
N ARG A 110 -14.96 7.83 -20.95
CA ARG A 110 -16.03 6.81 -21.00
C ARG A 110 -16.30 6.31 -22.42
N THR A 111 -15.64 6.94 -23.39
CA THR A 111 -15.77 6.58 -24.81
C THR A 111 -14.39 6.49 -25.47
N PRO A 112 -13.46 5.68 -24.93
CA PRO A 112 -12.14 5.53 -25.53
C PRO A 112 -12.28 5.00 -26.98
N ALA A 113 -11.57 5.67 -27.90
CA ALA A 113 -11.68 5.39 -29.33
C ALA A 113 -13.13 5.53 -29.91
N GLY A 114 -13.96 6.38 -29.29
CA GLY A 114 -15.32 6.67 -29.74
C GLY A 114 -16.38 5.65 -29.30
N SER A 115 -16.03 4.62 -28.51
CA SER A 115 -16.96 3.59 -28.06
C SER A 115 -17.00 3.47 -26.54
N ASN A 116 -18.20 3.40 -25.98
CA ASN A 116 -18.41 3.11 -24.56
C ASN A 116 -18.14 1.64 -24.22
N GLU A 117 -18.28 0.74 -25.17
CA GLU A 117 -18.08 -0.69 -24.96
C GLU A 117 -16.68 -1.00 -24.41
N LYS A 118 -15.64 -0.41 -24.98
CA LYS A 118 -14.26 -0.58 -24.51
C LYS A 118 -14.08 -0.09 -23.06
N TYR A 119 -14.73 0.99 -22.69
CA TYR A 119 -14.71 1.44 -21.30
C TYR A 119 -15.36 0.40 -20.38
N LEU A 120 -16.56 -0.04 -20.68
CA LEU A 120 -17.34 -0.97 -19.87
C LEU A 120 -16.68 -2.34 -19.71
N THR A 121 -16.07 -2.85 -20.78
CA THR A 121 -15.49 -4.21 -20.80
C THR A 121 -14.04 -4.26 -20.29
N THR A 122 -13.30 -3.17 -20.36
CA THR A 122 -11.86 -3.16 -20.08
C THR A 122 -11.49 -2.12 -19.03
N CYS A 123 -11.72 -0.83 -19.30
CA CYS A 123 -11.18 0.23 -18.44
C CYS A 123 -11.88 0.29 -17.07
N LYS A 124 -13.19 0.10 -17.04
CA LYS A 124 -14.02 0.13 -15.85
C LYS A 124 -13.57 -0.89 -14.81
N ALA A 125 -13.17 -2.09 -15.24
CA ALA A 125 -12.78 -3.18 -14.34
C ALA A 125 -11.68 -2.78 -13.36
N CYS A 126 -10.69 -2.00 -13.82
CA CYS A 126 -9.60 -1.50 -12.97
C CYS A 126 -9.96 -0.15 -12.34
N HIS A 127 -10.47 0.79 -13.15
CA HIS A 127 -10.74 2.14 -12.66
C HIS A 127 -11.86 2.19 -11.61
N GLY A 128 -12.92 1.41 -11.74
CA GLY A 128 -13.97 1.30 -10.75
C GLY A 128 -13.42 0.96 -9.37
N GLN A 129 -12.56 -0.03 -9.32
CA GLN A 129 -11.93 -0.47 -8.07
C GLN A 129 -10.92 0.53 -7.52
N MET A 130 -9.94 0.95 -8.33
CA MET A 130 -8.85 1.82 -7.87
C MET A 130 -9.35 3.20 -7.47
N ASP A 131 -10.26 3.79 -8.26
CA ASP A 131 -10.70 5.16 -8.03
C ASP A 131 -11.60 5.28 -6.80
N GLY A 132 -12.29 4.20 -6.42
CA GLY A 132 -12.97 4.11 -5.13
C GLY A 132 -12.02 4.29 -3.94
N LEU A 133 -10.82 3.74 -4.03
CA LEU A 133 -9.84 3.73 -2.94
C LEU A 133 -8.83 4.89 -3.00
N ARG A 134 -8.59 5.50 -4.18
CA ARG A 134 -7.54 6.52 -4.32
C ARG A 134 -7.74 7.76 -3.45
N GLY A 135 -8.99 8.01 -3.01
CA GLY A 135 -9.30 9.07 -2.07
C GLY A 135 -8.51 8.98 -0.77
N ALA A 136 -8.16 7.78 -0.31
CA ALA A 136 -7.32 7.60 0.86
C ALA A 136 -5.99 8.36 0.76
N PHE A 137 -5.44 8.49 -0.43
CA PHE A 137 -4.19 9.18 -0.74
C PHE A 137 -4.40 10.61 -1.26
N ALA A 138 -5.61 11.17 -1.12
CA ALA A 138 -5.94 12.44 -1.74
C ALA A 138 -5.17 13.64 -1.18
N ARG A 139 -4.66 13.54 0.03
CA ARG A 139 -3.96 14.65 0.70
C ARG A 139 -2.45 14.53 0.69
N VAL A 140 -1.91 13.49 0.07
CA VAL A 140 -0.48 13.23 0.05
C VAL A 140 0.08 13.33 -1.36
N ASP A 141 1.29 13.86 -1.45
CA ASP A 141 2.06 13.95 -2.68
C ASP A 141 3.54 13.68 -2.42
N PHE A 142 4.31 13.50 -3.49
CA PHE A 142 5.76 13.41 -3.44
C PHE A 142 6.34 14.49 -4.36
N VAL A 143 6.88 15.51 -3.75
CA VAL A 143 7.37 16.72 -4.46
C VAL A 143 8.76 17.05 -3.96
N ASN A 144 9.68 17.36 -4.88
CA ASN A 144 11.06 17.73 -4.55
C ASN A 144 11.73 16.72 -3.59
N ASN A 145 11.53 15.43 -3.86
CA ASN A 145 12.10 14.34 -3.08
C ASN A 145 11.62 14.25 -1.62
N GLN A 146 10.47 14.83 -1.33
CA GLN A 146 9.84 14.86 0.00
C GLN A 146 8.39 14.42 -0.06
N VAL A 147 7.95 13.77 1.02
CA VAL A 147 6.52 13.54 1.24
C VAL A 147 5.88 14.85 1.70
N VAL A 148 4.86 15.26 0.98
CA VAL A 148 4.09 16.47 1.27
C VAL A 148 2.67 16.06 1.66
N TYR A 149 2.17 16.61 2.74
CA TYR A 149 0.79 16.42 3.19
C TYR A 149 0.06 17.76 3.26
N THR A 150 -1.12 17.84 2.67
CA THR A 150 -1.95 19.05 2.63
C THR A 150 -3.29 18.80 3.36
N PRO A 151 -3.41 19.16 4.64
CA PRO A 151 -4.58 18.82 5.46
C PRO A 151 -5.91 19.36 4.95
N ALA A 152 -5.89 20.56 4.38
CA ALA A 152 -7.11 21.29 4.00
C ALA A 152 -7.46 21.20 2.50
N ALA A 153 -6.58 20.65 1.66
CA ALA A 153 -6.76 20.67 0.22
C ALA A 153 -6.36 19.33 -0.43
N VAL A 154 -6.86 19.09 -1.61
CA VAL A 154 -6.46 17.98 -2.48
C VAL A 154 -5.51 18.51 -3.54
N PRO A 155 -4.29 17.96 -3.71
CA PRO A 155 -3.36 18.35 -4.74
C PRO A 155 -3.99 18.30 -6.14
N ALA A 156 -3.66 19.26 -6.98
CA ALA A 156 -4.22 19.40 -8.32
C ALA A 156 -4.05 18.14 -9.19
N LYS A 157 -3.00 17.35 -8.94
CA LYS A 157 -2.76 16.09 -9.64
C LYS A 157 -3.90 15.08 -9.51
N MET A 158 -4.65 15.10 -8.43
CA MET A 158 -5.77 14.18 -8.21
C MET A 158 -6.90 14.39 -9.21
N ASN A 159 -7.07 15.59 -9.72
CA ASN A 159 -8.13 15.99 -10.62
C ASN A 159 -7.62 16.50 -11.96
N ARG A 160 -6.44 16.03 -12.44
CA ARG A 160 -5.92 16.48 -13.75
C ARG A 160 -6.75 15.88 -14.89
N ASN A 161 -6.64 16.50 -16.08
CA ASN A 161 -7.34 16.10 -17.32
C ASN A 161 -8.87 16.05 -17.16
N GLN A 162 -9.45 17.02 -16.47
CA GLN A 162 -10.89 17.09 -16.17
C GLN A 162 -11.79 17.20 -17.43
N GLN A 163 -11.21 17.45 -18.59
CA GLN A 163 -11.93 17.57 -19.87
C GLN A 163 -12.28 16.23 -20.51
N GLU A 164 -11.60 15.14 -20.14
CA GLU A 164 -11.82 13.83 -20.72
C GLU A 164 -13.25 13.31 -20.47
N PHE A 165 -13.73 13.47 -19.25
CA PHE A 165 -15.11 13.17 -18.88
C PHE A 165 -15.62 14.13 -17.81
N PRO A 166 -16.16 15.31 -18.17
CA PRO A 166 -16.56 16.36 -17.24
C PRO A 166 -17.57 15.92 -16.16
N ALA A 167 -18.42 14.94 -16.45
CA ALA A 167 -19.39 14.36 -15.50
C ALA A 167 -18.76 13.36 -14.53
N GLY A 168 -17.46 13.04 -14.67
CA GLY A 168 -16.78 12.10 -13.77
C GLY A 168 -16.56 12.67 -12.37
N TYR A 169 -16.14 11.79 -11.48
CA TYR A 169 -15.91 12.13 -10.08
C TYR A 169 -14.77 13.15 -9.89
N VAL A 170 -14.99 14.10 -9.01
CA VAL A 170 -14.00 15.05 -8.53
C VAL A 170 -13.62 14.70 -7.09
N THR A 171 -12.35 14.41 -6.87
CA THR A 171 -11.83 14.17 -5.52
C THR A 171 -11.71 15.50 -4.80
N THR A 172 -12.49 15.71 -3.76
CA THR A 172 -12.52 16.95 -2.96
C THR A 172 -12.00 16.76 -1.54
N ASP A 173 -11.94 15.50 -1.09
CA ASP A 173 -11.50 15.14 0.26
C ASP A 173 -10.78 13.77 0.24
N ALA A 174 -10.46 13.26 1.42
CA ALA A 174 -9.79 11.98 1.59
C ALA A 174 -10.75 10.80 1.78
N SER A 175 -12.03 10.94 1.46
CA SER A 175 -12.98 9.84 1.56
C SER A 175 -12.73 8.77 0.49
N TRP A 176 -12.93 7.52 0.87
CA TRP A 176 -12.75 6.37 -0.01
C TRP A 176 -13.81 5.29 0.22
N VAL A 177 -14.04 4.50 -0.81
CA VAL A 177 -14.92 3.32 -0.81
C VAL A 177 -14.17 2.15 -1.42
N ASN A 178 -14.22 1.00 -0.76
CA ASN A 178 -13.73 -0.26 -1.31
C ASN A 178 -14.88 -1.02 -1.96
N TYR A 179 -14.85 -1.17 -3.27
CA TYR A 179 -15.82 -1.95 -4.03
C TYR A 179 -15.44 -3.42 -4.20
N ALA A 180 -14.22 -3.81 -3.81
CA ALA A 180 -13.75 -5.20 -3.88
C ALA A 180 -14.31 -6.07 -2.74
N THR A 181 -15.63 -6.03 -2.53
CA THR A 181 -16.31 -6.64 -1.36
C THR A 181 -17.24 -7.78 -1.73
N VAL A 182 -17.33 -8.14 -3.00
CA VAL A 182 -18.23 -9.17 -3.50
C VAL A 182 -17.50 -10.20 -4.36
N GLY A 183 -18.12 -11.38 -4.54
CA GLY A 183 -17.61 -12.45 -5.39
C GLY A 183 -16.17 -12.86 -5.03
N LYS A 184 -15.36 -13.12 -6.05
CA LYS A 184 -13.95 -13.56 -5.87
C LYS A 184 -13.13 -12.63 -4.98
N ASN A 185 -13.44 -11.33 -4.97
CA ASN A 185 -12.72 -10.35 -4.19
C ASN A 185 -13.05 -10.45 -2.70
N ALA A 186 -14.32 -10.73 -2.34
CA ALA A 186 -14.70 -10.99 -0.96
C ALA A 186 -13.91 -12.15 -0.36
N ASP A 187 -13.80 -13.25 -1.11
CA ASP A 187 -13.07 -14.47 -0.69
C ASP A 187 -11.56 -14.24 -0.62
N ALA A 188 -11.01 -13.53 -1.61
CA ALA A 188 -9.57 -13.25 -1.67
C ALA A 188 -9.10 -12.35 -0.52
N PHE A 189 -9.89 -11.32 -0.20
CA PHE A 189 -9.50 -10.32 0.80
C PHE A 189 -10.02 -10.65 2.21
N GLY A 190 -11.19 -11.25 2.35
CA GLY A 190 -11.77 -11.58 3.65
C GLY A 190 -11.87 -10.38 4.58
N TRP A 191 -12.56 -9.32 4.13
CA TRP A 191 -12.72 -8.06 4.86
C TRP A 191 -13.47 -8.28 6.17
N ARG A 192 -12.98 -7.66 7.25
CA ARG A 192 -13.56 -7.79 8.61
C ARG A 192 -13.94 -6.46 9.24
N SER A 193 -13.72 -5.36 8.55
CA SER A 193 -13.99 -4.00 9.04
C SER A 193 -14.77 -3.19 8.02
N ALA A 194 -15.05 -1.94 8.34
CA ALA A 194 -15.70 -1.01 7.42
C ALA A 194 -14.91 -0.91 6.10
N THR A 195 -15.65 -0.96 5.00
CA THR A 195 -15.12 -0.89 3.63
C THR A 195 -15.19 0.52 3.05
N THR A 196 -15.44 1.50 3.90
CA THR A 196 -15.40 2.93 3.61
C THR A 196 -14.63 3.64 4.71
N GLY A 197 -14.03 4.77 4.39
CA GLY A 197 -13.30 5.53 5.39
C GLY A 197 -12.76 6.85 4.84
N THR A 198 -11.91 7.48 5.65
CA THR A 198 -11.26 8.74 5.29
C THR A 198 -9.77 8.65 5.62
N GLY A 199 -8.93 8.98 4.66
CA GLY A 199 -7.48 9.02 4.80
C GLY A 199 -6.78 7.66 4.76
N MET A 200 -5.46 7.72 4.89
CA MET A 200 -4.56 6.56 4.76
C MET A 200 -4.56 5.67 6.00
N ALA A 201 -4.69 6.24 7.19
CA ALA A 201 -4.71 5.48 8.43
C ALA A 201 -5.93 4.52 8.47
N ALA A 202 -7.10 5.01 8.07
CA ALA A 202 -8.30 4.17 7.97
C ALA A 202 -8.17 3.09 6.90
N LEU A 203 -7.56 3.40 5.75
CA LEU A 203 -7.25 2.40 4.72
C LEU A 203 -6.29 1.34 5.26
N GLY A 204 -5.21 1.75 5.91
CA GLY A 204 -4.24 0.84 6.51
C GLY A 204 -4.87 -0.08 7.56
N ALA A 205 -5.78 0.45 8.39
CA ALA A 205 -6.52 -0.33 9.38
C ALA A 205 -7.46 -1.37 8.71
N MET A 206 -8.16 -0.99 7.65
CA MET A 206 -9.00 -1.92 6.87
C MET A 206 -8.15 -3.06 6.29
N LEU A 207 -7.00 -2.75 5.69
CA LEU A 207 -6.11 -3.75 5.12
C LEU A 207 -5.56 -4.69 6.19
N ALA A 208 -5.02 -4.14 7.28
CA ALA A 208 -4.43 -4.91 8.37
C ALA A 208 -5.45 -5.84 9.05
N ASN A 209 -6.73 -5.44 9.10
CA ASN A 209 -7.81 -6.24 9.66
C ASN A 209 -8.50 -7.12 8.60
N SER A 210 -7.77 -7.58 7.59
CA SER A 210 -8.29 -8.49 6.56
C SER A 210 -7.52 -9.81 6.57
N GLN A 211 -8.17 -10.89 6.16
CA GLN A 211 -7.49 -12.17 5.97
C GLN A 211 -6.47 -12.11 4.82
N GLY A 212 -6.73 -11.27 3.82
CA GLY A 212 -5.83 -11.10 2.68
C GLY A 212 -4.44 -10.60 3.10
N PHE A 213 -4.38 -9.71 4.08
CA PHE A 213 -3.10 -9.21 4.60
C PHE A 213 -2.28 -10.31 5.28
N SER A 214 -2.85 -11.02 6.23
CA SER A 214 -2.15 -12.07 6.96
C SER A 214 -1.72 -13.23 6.06
N ARG A 215 -2.57 -13.64 5.12
CA ARG A 215 -2.25 -14.65 4.11
C ARG A 215 -1.14 -14.19 3.16
N CYS A 216 -1.16 -12.92 2.75
CA CYS A 216 -0.09 -12.36 1.92
C CYS A 216 1.26 -12.36 2.67
N MET A 217 1.29 -11.93 3.92
CA MET A 217 2.51 -11.98 4.74
C MET A 217 3.00 -13.41 4.93
N ALA A 218 2.11 -14.36 5.20
CA ALA A 218 2.45 -15.77 5.30
C ALA A 218 3.05 -16.33 4.01
N ARG A 219 2.47 -16.00 2.86
CA ARG A 219 2.98 -16.39 1.53
C ARG A 219 4.38 -15.83 1.29
N ARG A 220 4.62 -14.55 1.63
CA ARG A 220 5.92 -13.90 1.48
C ARG A 220 6.98 -14.57 2.35
N VAL A 221 6.68 -14.82 3.62
CA VAL A 221 7.60 -15.51 4.53
C VAL A 221 7.88 -16.92 4.04
N PHE A 222 6.86 -17.67 3.61
CA PHE A 222 7.04 -18.99 3.01
C PHE A 222 7.97 -18.93 1.80
N THR A 223 7.71 -18.00 0.88
CA THR A 223 8.54 -17.84 -0.32
C THR A 223 9.99 -17.51 0.02
N ASP A 224 10.19 -16.63 0.99
CA ASP A 224 11.53 -16.21 1.38
C ASP A 224 12.31 -17.31 2.11
N VAL A 225 11.66 -18.07 2.97
CA VAL A 225 12.28 -19.17 3.72
C VAL A 225 12.50 -20.40 2.85
N CYS A 226 11.44 -20.86 2.16
CA CYS A 226 11.47 -22.09 1.37
C CYS A 226 12.08 -21.89 -0.04
N LYS A 227 12.41 -20.65 -0.42
CA LYS A 227 12.97 -20.24 -1.72
C LYS A 227 12.13 -20.68 -2.93
N ARG A 228 10.82 -20.86 -2.72
CA ARG A 228 9.83 -21.18 -3.75
C ARG A 228 8.48 -20.60 -3.39
N GLN A 229 7.61 -20.44 -4.36
CA GLN A 229 6.21 -20.12 -4.11
C GLN A 229 5.48 -21.33 -3.51
N PRO A 230 4.48 -21.11 -2.64
CA PRO A 230 3.58 -22.18 -2.24
C PRO A 230 2.86 -22.77 -3.46
N ALA A 231 2.75 -24.09 -3.54
CA ALA A 231 1.95 -24.76 -4.55
C ALA A 231 0.46 -24.53 -4.30
N SER A 232 -0.39 -24.74 -5.31
CA SER A 232 -1.85 -24.62 -5.16
C SER A 232 -2.42 -25.56 -4.10
N THR A 233 -1.80 -26.71 -3.89
CA THR A 233 -2.15 -27.68 -2.84
C THR A 233 -1.77 -27.20 -1.42
N GLU A 234 -0.92 -26.18 -1.31
CA GLU A 234 -0.45 -25.62 -0.03
C GLU A 234 -1.24 -24.36 0.39
N GLU A 235 -2.32 -24.02 -0.30
CA GLU A 235 -3.15 -22.85 0.06
C GLU A 235 -3.75 -22.98 1.48
N ALA A 236 -4.08 -24.18 1.90
CA ALA A 236 -4.56 -24.42 3.27
C ALA A 236 -3.45 -24.14 4.31
N LEU A 237 -2.19 -24.47 3.99
CA LEU A 237 -1.04 -24.13 4.83
C LEU A 237 -0.85 -22.62 4.91
N VAL A 238 -0.91 -21.92 3.79
CA VAL A 238 -0.78 -20.44 3.77
C VAL A 238 -1.85 -19.77 4.62
N ARG A 239 -3.11 -20.26 4.56
CA ARG A 239 -4.19 -19.75 5.41
C ARG A 239 -3.89 -19.98 6.89
N ASN A 240 -3.49 -21.21 7.26
CA ASN A 240 -3.13 -21.54 8.63
C ASN A 240 -1.97 -20.70 9.18
N LEU A 241 -0.94 -20.45 8.36
CA LEU A 241 0.17 -19.58 8.71
C LEU A 241 -0.29 -18.12 8.89
N GLY A 242 -1.23 -17.66 8.06
CA GLY A 242 -1.87 -16.35 8.22
C GLY A 242 -2.62 -16.22 9.53
N ASP A 243 -3.42 -17.23 9.89
CA ASP A 243 -4.17 -17.28 11.15
C ASP A 243 -3.23 -17.32 12.37
N GLN A 244 -2.10 -18.03 12.28
CA GLN A 244 -1.06 -18.04 13.31
C GLN A 244 -0.37 -16.66 13.44
N LEU A 245 -0.11 -15.98 12.34
CA LEU A 245 0.43 -14.61 12.37
C LEU A 245 -0.53 -13.66 13.09
N GLU A 246 -1.81 -13.72 12.79
CA GLU A 246 -2.83 -12.91 13.46
C GLU A 246 -2.91 -13.21 14.96
N SER A 247 -3.01 -14.48 15.33
CA SER A 247 -3.12 -14.90 16.74
C SER A 247 -1.89 -14.55 17.58
N SER A 248 -0.72 -14.41 16.94
CA SER A 248 0.52 -13.95 17.59
C SER A 248 0.61 -12.41 17.72
N GLY A 249 -0.44 -11.68 17.33
CA GLY A 249 -0.39 -10.20 17.28
C GLY A 249 0.54 -9.68 16.17
N TYR A 250 0.57 -10.37 15.04
CA TYR A 250 1.41 -10.05 13.87
C TYR A 250 2.93 -10.10 14.18
N HIS A 251 3.35 -11.05 15.01
CA HIS A 251 4.75 -11.26 15.33
C HIS A 251 5.50 -11.92 14.16
N LEU A 252 5.92 -11.12 13.21
CA LEU A 252 6.49 -11.57 11.94
C LEU A 252 7.73 -12.46 12.13
N ARG A 253 8.62 -12.16 13.09
CA ARG A 253 9.78 -12.99 13.38
C ARG A 253 9.39 -14.41 13.78
N GLY A 254 8.35 -14.56 14.63
CA GLY A 254 7.84 -15.86 14.99
C GLY A 254 7.30 -16.65 13.79
N LEU A 255 6.72 -15.96 12.81
CA LEU A 255 6.28 -16.60 11.57
C LEU A 255 7.46 -17.16 10.78
N PHE A 256 8.60 -16.44 10.68
CA PHE A 256 9.84 -16.97 10.07
C PHE A 256 10.32 -18.24 10.77
N GLU A 257 10.32 -18.26 12.10
CA GLU A 257 10.71 -19.41 12.91
C GLU A 257 9.79 -20.62 12.65
N ILE A 258 8.47 -20.39 12.62
CA ILE A 258 7.48 -21.44 12.33
C ILE A 258 7.68 -22.00 10.91
N VAL A 259 7.85 -21.17 9.91
CA VAL A 259 8.00 -21.59 8.52
C VAL A 259 9.31 -22.35 8.32
N ALA A 260 10.40 -21.93 8.94
CA ALA A 260 11.71 -22.59 8.84
C ALA A 260 11.70 -24.04 9.36
N LEU A 261 10.78 -24.36 10.27
CA LEU A 261 10.61 -25.72 10.83
C LEU A 261 9.64 -26.58 10.04
N ARG A 262 9.06 -26.07 8.95
CA ARG A 262 8.08 -26.84 8.16
C ARG A 262 8.73 -27.86 7.24
N PRO A 263 8.20 -29.09 7.18
CA PRO A 263 8.68 -30.11 6.26
C PRO A 263 8.53 -29.71 4.79
N GLU A 264 7.54 -28.85 4.47
CA GLU A 264 7.29 -28.33 3.13
C GLU A 264 8.43 -27.42 2.62
N CYS A 265 9.25 -26.87 3.53
CA CYS A 265 10.48 -26.14 3.21
C CYS A 265 11.71 -27.04 3.08
N GLY A 266 11.59 -28.30 3.44
CA GLY A 266 12.67 -29.29 3.25
C GLY A 266 12.99 -29.43 1.77
N VAL A 267 14.27 -29.42 1.44
CA VAL A 267 14.76 -29.67 0.07
C VAL A 267 14.28 -31.08 -0.28
N ASN A 268 13.51 -31.23 -1.34
CA ASN A 268 13.31 -32.53 -1.95
C ASN A 268 14.71 -33.02 -2.32
N GLN A 269 15.20 -33.96 -1.54
CA GLN A 269 16.42 -34.69 -1.84
C GLN A 269 16.23 -35.55 -3.09
#